data_76240bfbaf394d105cc9c0bffe8f97c7
#
_entry.id   76240bfbaf394d105cc9c0bffe8f97c7
#
_cell.length_a   1.000
_cell.length_b   1.000
_cell.length_c   1.000
_cell.angle_alpha   90.00
_cell.angle_beta   90.00
_cell.angle_gamma   90.00
#
_symmetry.space_group_name_H-M   'P 1'
#
loop_
_entity.id
_entity.type
_entity.pdbx_description
1 polymer ?
#
loop_
_entity_poly.entity_id
_entity_poly.type
_entity_poly.pdbx_seq_one_letter_code
_entity_poly.pdbx_strand_id
1 'polypeptide(L)'
;VTSVEFRTATRADVPAVLGLLADDDISRQRGFGVVGEDVDAGVWAAFEAIDADDRNELVVAVEDGEVVGTCQLTFIPGLSRDGAERMQIEAVRIHARLRGRGLGGELIRWAVDRARERGCRIVQLTTDKRRTDAHRFYEKLGFEASHEGMKLTLRGL
;
A
#
# COMPACT_ATOMS: atom_id res chain seq x y z
N VAL A 1 13.61 9.43 20.57
CA VAL A 1 12.75 8.51 19.80
C VAL A 1 12.00 9.32 18.76
N THR A 2 12.29 9.05 17.51
CA THR A 2 11.59 9.71 16.42
C THR A 2 10.18 9.12 16.29
N SER A 3 9.18 9.96 16.32
CA SER A 3 7.81 9.51 16.11
C SER A 3 7.48 9.48 14.62
N VAL A 4 6.74 8.45 14.22
CA VAL A 4 6.26 8.32 12.85
C VAL A 4 4.79 8.68 12.82
N GLU A 5 4.41 9.53 11.88
CA GLU A 5 3.04 9.92 11.64
C GLU A 5 2.49 9.16 10.42
N PHE A 6 1.30 8.63 10.54
CA PHE A 6 0.57 8.04 9.40
C PHE A 6 -0.53 9.00 9.00
N ARG A 7 -0.58 9.34 7.73
CA ARG A 7 -1.58 10.28 7.20
C ARG A 7 -1.87 10.01 5.73
N THR A 8 -2.93 10.61 5.24
CA THR A 8 -3.24 10.62 3.81
C THR A 8 -2.17 11.40 3.05
N ALA A 9 -1.74 10.85 1.93
CA ALA A 9 -0.74 11.49 1.08
C ALA A 9 -1.30 12.75 0.42
N THR A 10 -0.42 13.73 0.23
CA THR A 10 -0.72 14.90 -0.57
C THR A 10 0.03 14.81 -1.90
N ARG A 11 -0.28 15.72 -2.82
CA ARG A 11 0.40 15.79 -4.13
C ARG A 11 1.93 15.87 -3.96
N ALA A 12 2.40 16.60 -2.97
CA ALA A 12 3.83 16.76 -2.71
C ALA A 12 4.53 15.47 -2.31
N ASP A 13 3.79 14.50 -1.80
CA ASP A 13 4.35 13.20 -1.37
C ASP A 13 4.57 12.22 -2.53
N VAL A 14 3.94 12.45 -3.68
CA VAL A 14 3.93 11.48 -4.78
C VAL A 14 5.33 11.09 -5.27
N PRO A 15 6.27 12.02 -5.49
CA PRO A 15 7.62 11.62 -5.89
C PRO A 15 8.28 10.66 -4.91
N ALA A 16 8.14 10.89 -3.61
CA ALA A 16 8.72 10.02 -2.59
C ALA A 16 8.05 8.64 -2.59
N VAL A 17 6.73 8.58 -2.78
CA VAL A 17 6.00 7.32 -2.89
C VAL A 17 6.49 6.52 -4.08
N LEU A 18 6.68 7.16 -5.24
CA LEU A 18 7.20 6.48 -6.42
C LEU A 18 8.62 5.93 -6.18
N GLY A 19 9.43 6.66 -5.44
CA GLY A 19 10.76 6.21 -5.04
C GLY A 19 10.69 4.92 -4.20
N LEU A 20 9.76 4.86 -3.26
CA LEU A 20 9.55 3.65 -2.45
C LEU A 20 9.06 2.47 -3.28
N LEU A 21 8.16 2.70 -4.25
CA LEU A 21 7.66 1.66 -5.13
C LEU A 21 8.75 1.07 -6.03
N ALA A 22 9.71 1.89 -6.43
CA ALA A 22 10.81 1.48 -7.30
C ALA A 22 11.94 0.78 -6.55
N ASP A 23 12.00 0.92 -5.23
CA ASP A 23 13.12 0.48 -4.41
C ASP A 23 13.03 -0.97 -3.96
N ASP A 24 12.86 -1.90 -4.91
CA ASP A 24 13.03 -3.33 -4.65
C ASP A 24 13.24 -4.09 -5.97
N ASP A 25 13.87 -5.27 -5.88
CA ASP A 25 14.22 -6.05 -7.05
C ASP A 25 13.00 -6.57 -7.82
N ILE A 26 11.96 -6.94 -7.13
CA ILE A 26 10.73 -7.45 -7.76
C ILE A 26 10.03 -6.33 -8.52
N SER A 27 9.96 -5.13 -7.93
CA SER A 27 9.37 -3.97 -8.59
C SER A 27 10.17 -3.59 -9.83
N ARG A 28 11.50 -3.64 -9.77
CA ARG A 28 12.36 -3.38 -10.93
C ARG A 28 12.13 -4.41 -12.04
N GLN A 29 11.95 -5.68 -11.68
CA GLN A 29 11.63 -6.73 -12.65
C GLN A 29 10.29 -6.50 -13.35
N ARG A 30 9.35 -5.83 -12.68
CA ARG A 30 8.05 -5.47 -13.26
C ARG A 30 8.08 -4.21 -14.11
N GLY A 31 9.24 -3.55 -14.21
CA GLY A 31 9.39 -2.33 -14.99
C GLY A 31 9.34 -1.04 -14.17
N PHE A 32 9.30 -1.12 -12.85
CA PHE A 32 9.46 0.05 -11.99
C PHE A 32 10.95 0.39 -11.93
N GLY A 33 11.39 1.27 -12.80
CA GLY A 33 12.77 1.73 -12.84
C GLY A 33 13.03 2.87 -11.87
N VAL A 34 14.17 3.51 -12.04
CA VAL A 34 14.50 4.72 -11.30
C VAL A 34 13.52 5.83 -11.69
N VAL A 35 12.87 6.42 -10.70
CA VAL A 35 11.95 7.52 -10.91
C VAL A 35 12.76 8.82 -10.98
N GLY A 36 12.69 9.51 -12.11
CA GLY A 36 13.30 10.82 -12.28
C GLY A 36 12.54 11.90 -11.53
N GLU A 37 12.99 13.14 -11.65
CA GLU A 37 12.31 14.27 -11.03
C GLU A 37 10.93 14.54 -11.66
N ASP A 38 10.77 14.16 -12.93
CA ASP A 38 9.52 14.35 -13.66
C ASP A 38 8.59 13.16 -13.47
N VAL A 39 7.45 13.42 -12.87
CA VAL A 39 6.41 12.41 -12.68
C VAL A 39 5.56 12.34 -13.95
N ASP A 40 5.34 11.13 -14.45
CA ASP A 40 4.52 10.87 -15.62
C ASP A 40 3.10 11.45 -15.43
N ALA A 41 2.55 12.04 -16.47
CA ALA A 41 1.20 12.57 -16.47
C ALA A 41 0.15 11.49 -16.10
N GLY A 42 0.36 10.23 -16.50
CA GLY A 42 -0.52 9.13 -16.12
C GLY A 42 -0.53 8.87 -14.61
N VAL A 43 0.61 9.05 -13.96
CA VAL A 43 0.72 8.91 -12.50
C VAL A 43 -0.02 10.04 -11.80
N TRP A 44 0.11 11.28 -12.29
CA TRP A 44 -0.64 12.40 -11.74
C TRP A 44 -2.15 12.21 -11.87
N ALA A 45 -2.60 11.72 -13.03
CA ALA A 45 -4.03 11.44 -13.24
C ALA A 45 -4.52 10.36 -12.26
N ALA A 46 -3.71 9.33 -12.02
CA ALA A 46 -4.04 8.28 -11.05
C ALA A 46 -4.11 8.83 -9.63
N PHE A 47 -3.16 9.68 -9.24
CA PHE A 47 -3.19 10.31 -7.92
C PHE A 47 -4.46 11.14 -7.74
N GLU A 48 -4.83 11.93 -8.73
CA GLU A 48 -6.04 12.74 -8.66
C GLU A 48 -7.30 11.87 -8.53
N ALA A 49 -7.35 10.75 -9.24
CA ALA A 49 -8.46 9.81 -9.15
C ALA A 49 -8.58 9.20 -7.74
N ILE A 50 -7.45 8.83 -7.14
CA ILE A 50 -7.41 8.31 -5.77
C ILE A 50 -7.86 9.39 -4.79
N ASP A 51 -7.31 10.59 -4.93
CA ASP A 51 -7.57 11.69 -4.00
C ASP A 51 -9.03 12.14 -4.02
N ALA A 52 -9.69 12.04 -5.18
CA ALA A 52 -11.08 12.41 -5.35
C ALA A 52 -12.08 11.33 -4.94
N ASP A 53 -11.63 10.12 -4.64
CA ASP A 53 -12.50 8.98 -4.36
C ASP A 53 -12.44 8.59 -2.89
N ASP A 54 -13.55 8.74 -2.19
CA ASP A 54 -13.66 8.39 -0.76
C ASP A 54 -13.41 6.90 -0.48
N ARG A 55 -13.43 6.05 -1.50
CA ARG A 55 -13.13 4.63 -1.37
C ARG A 55 -11.67 4.30 -1.62
N ASN A 56 -10.84 5.31 -1.83
CA ASN A 56 -9.40 5.12 -1.97
C ASN A 56 -8.65 6.05 -1.04
N GLU A 57 -7.59 5.55 -0.45
CA GLU A 57 -6.71 6.37 0.37
C GLU A 57 -5.27 5.97 0.11
N LEU A 58 -4.45 6.90 -0.37
CA LEU A 58 -3.02 6.72 -0.43
C LEU A 58 -2.46 7.20 0.90
N VAL A 59 -1.76 6.30 1.60
CA VAL A 59 -1.25 6.57 2.95
C VAL A 59 0.26 6.71 2.90
N VAL A 60 0.78 7.63 3.67
CA VAL A 60 2.22 7.78 3.89
C VAL A 60 2.56 7.72 5.36
N ALA A 61 3.71 7.14 5.66
CA ALA A 61 4.34 7.19 6.97
C ALA A 61 5.45 8.24 6.89
N VAL A 62 5.44 9.18 7.79
CA VAL A 62 6.36 10.32 7.77
C VAL A 62 7.16 10.38 9.06
N GLU A 63 8.47 10.48 8.94
CA GLU A 63 9.40 10.64 10.06
C GLU A 63 10.29 11.86 9.78
N ASP A 64 10.27 12.82 10.69
CA ASP A 64 11.06 14.05 10.54
C ASP A 64 10.86 14.75 9.19
N GLY A 65 9.61 14.79 8.71
CA GLY A 65 9.28 15.43 7.44
C GLY A 65 9.59 14.59 6.20
N GLU A 66 10.16 13.40 6.37
CA GLU A 66 10.50 12.50 5.26
C GLU A 66 9.51 11.37 5.16
N VAL A 67 9.03 11.08 3.95
CA VAL A 67 8.18 9.92 3.69
C VAL A 67 9.03 8.66 3.76
N VAL A 68 8.72 7.79 4.71
CA VAL A 68 9.49 6.57 4.97
C VAL A 68 8.69 5.29 4.76
N GLY A 69 7.41 5.41 4.46
CA GLY A 69 6.56 4.27 4.17
C GLY A 69 5.31 4.69 3.43
N THR A 70 4.66 3.73 2.80
CA THR A 70 3.43 3.97 2.04
C THR A 70 2.60 2.70 1.91
N CYS A 71 1.31 2.86 1.74
CA CYS A 71 0.41 1.83 1.23
C CYS A 71 -0.80 2.50 0.61
N GLN A 72 -1.56 1.74 -0.16
CA GLN A 72 -2.84 2.19 -0.69
C GLN A 72 -3.96 1.33 -0.12
N LEU A 73 -5.03 1.96 0.32
CA LEU A 73 -6.22 1.32 0.85
C LEU A 73 -7.36 1.54 -0.12
N THR A 74 -8.08 0.47 -0.44
CA THR A 74 -9.29 0.54 -1.26
C THR A 74 -10.43 -0.12 -0.51
N PHE A 75 -11.55 0.58 -0.37
CA PHE A 75 -12.75 0.09 0.30
C PHE A 75 -13.72 -0.36 -0.76
N ILE A 76 -13.99 -1.67 -0.81
CA ILE A 76 -14.72 -2.30 -1.91
C ILE A 76 -16.11 -2.70 -1.41
N PRO A 77 -17.17 -2.08 -1.93
CA PRO A 77 -18.52 -2.50 -1.58
C PRO A 77 -18.84 -3.84 -2.19
N GLY A 78 -19.67 -4.63 -1.54
CA GLY A 78 -20.10 -5.93 -2.02
C GLY A 78 -21.38 -6.36 -1.33
N LEU A 79 -22.02 -7.35 -1.86
CA LEU A 79 -23.29 -7.86 -1.31
C LEU A 79 -23.07 -8.90 -0.23
N SER A 80 -21.91 -9.54 -0.22
CA SER A 80 -21.55 -10.50 0.82
C SER A 80 -21.40 -9.83 2.18
N ARG A 81 -21.43 -10.63 3.25
CA ARG A 81 -21.25 -10.14 4.63
C ARG A 81 -22.19 -9.00 4.98
N ASP A 82 -23.46 -9.19 4.59
CA ASP A 82 -24.54 -8.21 4.87
C ASP A 82 -24.27 -6.83 4.29
N GLY A 83 -23.58 -6.77 3.15
CA GLY A 83 -23.31 -5.51 2.47
C GLY A 83 -22.14 -4.71 3.04
N ALA A 84 -21.37 -5.28 3.95
CA ALA A 84 -20.19 -4.57 4.49
C ALA A 84 -19.10 -4.45 3.44
N GLU A 85 -18.42 -3.31 3.45
CA GLU A 85 -17.24 -3.14 2.60
C GLU A 85 -16.10 -4.04 3.08
N ARG A 86 -15.21 -4.42 2.17
CA ARG A 86 -13.92 -5.00 2.53
C ARG A 86 -12.82 -4.01 2.20
N MET A 87 -11.76 -4.02 2.96
CA MET A 87 -10.61 -3.16 2.69
C MET A 87 -9.51 -4.00 2.03
N GLN A 88 -8.98 -3.49 0.93
CA GLN A 88 -7.80 -4.05 0.29
C GLN A 88 -6.61 -3.17 0.56
N ILE A 89 -5.51 -3.80 0.98
CA ILE A 89 -4.22 -3.13 1.17
C ILE A 89 -3.33 -3.53 0.02
N GLU A 90 -2.70 -2.55 -0.61
CA GLU A 90 -1.77 -2.82 -1.70
C GLU A 90 -0.59 -1.87 -1.68
N ALA A 91 0.46 -2.25 -2.39
CA ALA A 91 1.66 -1.44 -2.57
C ALA A 91 2.32 -1.02 -1.24
N VAL A 92 2.37 -1.94 -0.27
CA VAL A 92 3.03 -1.68 1.02
C VAL A 92 4.54 -1.59 0.82
N ARG A 93 5.14 -0.48 1.21
CA ARG A 93 6.58 -0.27 1.14
C ARG A 93 7.08 0.47 2.37
N ILE A 94 8.24 0.05 2.85
CA ILE A 94 8.96 0.72 3.93
C ILE A 94 10.36 1.05 3.41
N HIS A 95 10.84 2.25 3.71
CA HIS A 95 12.18 2.67 3.33
C HIS A 95 13.22 1.67 3.84
N ALA A 96 14.21 1.34 3.01
CA ALA A 96 15.21 0.31 3.31
C ALA A 96 15.89 0.51 4.66
N ARG A 97 16.22 1.75 5.03
CA ARG A 97 16.89 2.05 6.29
C ARG A 97 16.06 1.78 7.54
N LEU A 98 14.74 1.62 7.38
CA LEU A 98 13.83 1.37 8.50
C LEU A 98 13.23 -0.02 8.50
N ARG A 99 13.61 -0.87 7.57
CA ARG A 99 13.14 -2.26 7.54
C ARG A 99 13.66 -3.01 8.77
N GLY A 100 12.83 -3.91 9.29
CA GLY A 100 13.19 -4.70 10.46
C GLY A 100 13.03 -3.98 11.79
N ARG A 101 12.45 -2.78 11.80
CA ARG A 101 12.24 -1.98 13.02
C ARG A 101 10.78 -1.89 13.46
N GLY A 102 9.90 -2.71 12.88
CA GLY A 102 8.50 -2.78 13.27
C GLY A 102 7.60 -1.73 12.62
N LEU A 103 8.11 -0.85 11.76
CA LEU A 103 7.31 0.19 11.11
C LEU A 103 6.24 -0.40 10.20
N GLY A 104 6.57 -1.47 9.47
CA GLY A 104 5.58 -2.15 8.62
C GLY A 104 4.39 -2.67 9.41
N GLY A 105 4.65 -3.30 10.57
CA GLY A 105 3.59 -3.76 11.46
C GLY A 105 2.73 -2.63 11.98
N GLU A 106 3.34 -1.51 12.35
CA GLU A 106 2.60 -0.33 12.80
C GLU A 106 1.71 0.23 11.69
N LEU A 107 2.22 0.31 10.46
CA LEU A 107 1.45 0.78 9.31
C LEU A 107 0.25 -0.12 9.04
N ILE A 108 0.44 -1.43 9.05
CA ILE A 108 -0.66 -2.37 8.82
C ILE A 108 -1.70 -2.30 9.95
N ARG A 109 -1.27 -2.21 11.20
CA ARG A 109 -2.22 -2.04 12.33
C ARG A 109 -3.02 -0.76 12.20
N TRP A 110 -2.37 0.33 11.81
CA TRP A 110 -3.06 1.60 11.55
C TRP A 110 -4.10 1.45 10.44
N ALA A 111 -3.76 0.76 9.36
CA ALA A 111 -4.67 0.50 8.25
C ALA A 111 -5.86 -0.39 8.69
N VAL A 112 -5.60 -1.41 9.49
CA VAL A 112 -6.65 -2.29 10.02
C VAL A 112 -7.61 -1.52 10.92
N ASP A 113 -7.09 -0.60 11.73
CA ASP A 113 -7.94 0.28 12.55
C ASP A 113 -8.81 1.17 11.67
N ARG A 114 -8.29 1.64 10.55
CA ARG A 114 -9.06 2.38 9.54
C ARG A 114 -10.24 1.55 9.02
N ALA A 115 -9.99 0.28 8.74
CA ALA A 115 -11.03 -0.64 8.29
C ALA A 115 -12.12 -0.83 9.35
N ARG A 116 -11.71 -0.96 10.61
CA ARG A 116 -12.67 -1.10 11.73
C ARG A 116 -13.54 0.14 11.89
N GLU A 117 -12.93 1.31 11.85
CA GLU A 117 -13.65 2.58 11.93
C GLU A 117 -14.71 2.73 10.84
N ARG A 118 -14.39 2.23 9.65
CA ARG A 118 -15.30 2.28 8.50
C ARG A 118 -16.34 1.17 8.49
N GLY A 119 -16.26 0.21 9.39
CA GLY A 119 -17.21 -0.90 9.48
C GLY A 119 -16.91 -2.06 8.55
N CYS A 120 -15.70 -2.14 8.02
CA CYS A 120 -15.29 -3.29 7.21
C CYS A 120 -15.26 -4.55 8.05
N ARG A 121 -15.64 -5.68 7.44
CA ARG A 121 -15.65 -6.98 8.14
C ARG A 121 -14.50 -7.88 7.72
N ILE A 122 -13.76 -7.50 6.70
CA ILE A 122 -12.57 -8.23 6.26
C ILE A 122 -11.55 -7.25 5.67
N VAL A 123 -10.29 -7.58 5.87
CA VAL A 123 -9.15 -6.91 5.26
C VAL A 123 -8.42 -7.95 4.43
N GLN A 124 -8.08 -7.60 3.20
CA GLN A 124 -7.41 -8.51 2.28
C GLN A 124 -6.22 -7.85 1.61
N LEU A 125 -5.27 -8.66 1.20
CA LEU A 125 -4.14 -8.21 0.40
C LEU A 125 -3.62 -9.38 -0.43
N THR A 126 -2.80 -9.07 -1.42
CA THR A 126 -2.03 -10.07 -2.14
C THR A 126 -0.55 -9.73 -1.99
N THR A 127 0.28 -10.76 -1.94
CA THR A 127 1.72 -10.61 -1.99
C THR A 127 2.28 -11.44 -3.13
N ASP A 128 3.35 -10.98 -3.76
CA ASP A 128 4.02 -11.76 -4.78
C ASP A 128 4.61 -13.02 -4.12
N LYS A 129 4.42 -14.18 -4.75
CA LYS A 129 4.92 -15.47 -4.23
C LYS A 129 6.43 -15.46 -3.98
N ARG A 130 7.16 -14.60 -4.68
CA ARG A 130 8.62 -14.47 -4.54
C ARG A 130 9.02 -13.72 -3.25
N ARG A 131 8.07 -13.07 -2.59
CA ARG A 131 8.29 -12.32 -1.34
C ARG A 131 7.99 -13.21 -0.15
N THR A 132 8.81 -14.22 0.09
CA THR A 132 8.57 -15.21 1.17
C THR A 132 8.56 -14.58 2.55
N ASP A 133 9.40 -13.58 2.79
CA ASP A 133 9.43 -12.88 4.07
C ASP A 133 8.15 -12.08 4.32
N ALA A 134 7.53 -11.56 3.27
CA ALA A 134 6.26 -10.85 3.37
C ALA A 134 5.14 -11.78 3.82
N HIS A 135 5.08 -13.02 3.33
CA HIS A 135 4.11 -14.00 3.78
C HIS A 135 4.18 -14.22 5.29
N ARG A 136 5.38 -14.44 5.83
CA ARG A 136 5.59 -14.62 7.26
C ARG A 136 5.19 -13.39 8.06
N PHE A 137 5.52 -12.22 7.53
CA PHE A 137 5.18 -10.94 8.14
C PHE A 137 3.67 -10.79 8.31
N TYR A 138 2.91 -11.03 7.24
CA TYR A 138 1.45 -10.91 7.31
C TYR A 138 0.81 -12.00 8.17
N GLU A 139 1.32 -13.23 8.12
CA GLU A 139 0.81 -14.30 8.98
C GLU A 139 0.96 -13.95 10.46
N LYS A 140 2.08 -13.35 10.86
CA LYS A 140 2.29 -12.89 12.24
C LYS A 140 1.29 -11.81 12.66
N LEU A 141 0.75 -11.05 11.71
CA LEU A 141 -0.26 -10.03 11.97
C LEU A 141 -1.68 -10.59 11.98
N GLY A 142 -1.84 -11.89 11.76
CA GLY A 142 -3.13 -12.57 11.78
C GLY A 142 -3.77 -12.81 10.41
N PHE A 143 -3.08 -12.46 9.34
CA PHE A 143 -3.58 -12.77 7.99
C PHE A 143 -3.40 -14.25 7.68
N GLU A 144 -4.38 -14.83 7.01
CA GLU A 144 -4.35 -16.22 6.58
C GLU A 144 -4.20 -16.29 5.06
N ALA A 145 -3.31 -17.16 4.59
CA ALA A 145 -3.13 -17.40 3.15
C ALA A 145 -4.22 -18.36 2.65
N SER A 146 -5.47 -17.90 2.67
CA SER A 146 -6.65 -18.73 2.39
C SER A 146 -7.04 -18.79 0.92
N HIS A 147 -6.50 -17.90 0.09
CA HIS A 147 -6.87 -17.76 -1.32
C HIS A 147 -5.63 -17.61 -2.17
N GLU A 148 -5.72 -17.96 -3.43
CA GLU A 148 -4.65 -17.68 -4.39
C GLU A 148 -5.04 -16.52 -5.29
N GLY A 149 -4.17 -15.53 -5.40
CA GLY A 149 -4.34 -14.44 -6.33
C GLY A 149 -3.93 -14.88 -7.73
N MET A 150 -4.73 -14.53 -8.71
CA MET A 150 -4.45 -14.83 -10.12
C MET A 150 -4.52 -13.52 -10.89
N LYS A 151 -3.53 -13.29 -11.75
CA LYS A 151 -3.43 -12.06 -12.55
C LYS A 151 -3.29 -12.40 -14.03
N LEU A 152 -4.11 -11.75 -14.84
CA LEU A 152 -3.97 -11.79 -16.29
C LEU A 152 -3.44 -10.43 -16.74
N THR A 153 -2.22 -10.41 -17.27
CA THR A 153 -1.62 -9.18 -17.76
C THR A 153 -2.22 -8.81 -19.11
N LEU A 154 -2.81 -7.62 -19.17
CA LEU A 154 -3.31 -7.07 -20.41
C LEU A 154 -2.21 -6.22 -21.02
N ARG A 155 -1.67 -6.66 -22.12
CA ARG A 155 -0.60 -5.91 -22.76
C ARG A 155 -1.19 -4.80 -23.60
N GLY A 156 -0.62 -3.61 -23.47
CA GLY A 156 -0.92 -2.52 -24.36
C GLY A 156 -0.58 -2.89 -25.80
N LEU A 157 -1.37 -2.46 -26.69
CA LEU A 157 -1.18 -2.67 -28.13
C LEU A 157 -0.15 -1.69 -28.68
#